data_dbd5cdaef05da4386adab91d2e020746
#
_entry.id   dbd5cdaef05da4386adab91d2e020746
#
_cell.length_a   1.000
_cell.length_b   1.000
_cell.length_c   1.000
_cell.angle_alpha   90.00
_cell.angle_beta   90.00
_cell.angle_gamma   90.00
#
_symmetry.space_group_name_H-M   'P 1'
#
loop_
_entity.id
_entity.type
_entity.pdbx_description
1 polymer ?
#
loop_
_entity_poly.entity_id
_entity_poly.type
_entity_poly.pdbx_seq_one_letter_code
_entity_poly.pdbx_strand_id
1 'polypeptide(L)'
;MAMVTALGGCAWFGSGSAPKPMDLGPNVVNLPVRQAWTVRIPAIKDANVRAQVQGQDVIVAAADGTVVSINASNGRESWRGQAGKSLQTGVGADGRHAAVVTTGNELVVLEGGNKLWSKPLSTSVFTAPLVAGGRIFVLAADRSVSAFDAQNGAHLWTQRREGEPLVLRQQGVLMPYGNTLLAGLSGRLVALNPDDGRVEWEAPLASPRGTNDVERLVDLVGPASRVGNAVCARAFQAAVGCVDANVGRTAWSQTAKGAVGIAADAEYVFGTESNGILQAWNLADGTKRWSVDRFQHRKLSAPLVLGRAVVMADETGLVHLVSKQDGSHLNRLNTDGTGVAAAPVVAADTLVVVTRGGGIYGFRPD
;
A
#
# COMPACT_ATOMS: atom_id res chain seq x y z
N MET A 1 32.24 44.36 45.43
CA MET A 1 30.99 44.66 44.75
C MET A 1 30.99 43.83 43.45
N ALA A 2 30.42 42.66 43.46
CA ALA A 2 30.38 41.71 42.37
C ALA A 2 28.96 41.71 41.77
N MET A 3 28.87 42.07 40.47
CA MET A 3 27.63 42.21 39.74
C MET A 3 27.32 40.85 39.05
N VAL A 4 26.29 40.17 39.51
CA VAL A 4 25.79 38.94 38.93
C VAL A 4 24.76 39.30 37.86
N THR A 5 25.12 39.11 36.61
CA THR A 5 24.19 39.22 35.48
C THR A 5 23.49 37.89 35.26
N ALA A 6 22.16 37.84 35.57
CA ALA A 6 21.28 36.72 35.30
C ALA A 6 20.93 36.73 33.77
N LEU A 7 21.38 35.72 33.06
CA LEU A 7 20.95 35.42 31.69
C LEU A 7 19.61 34.68 31.75
N GLY A 8 18.52 35.40 31.54
CA GLY A 8 17.22 34.84 31.31
C GLY A 8 17.11 34.23 29.89
N GLY A 9 17.32 32.94 29.74
CA GLY A 9 17.10 32.23 28.49
C GLY A 9 15.60 32.09 28.21
N CYS A 10 15.11 32.74 27.18
CA CYS A 10 13.73 32.54 26.66
C CYS A 10 13.59 31.14 26.08
N ALA A 11 13.00 30.20 26.83
CA ALA A 11 12.49 28.94 26.30
C ALA A 11 11.18 29.21 25.54
N TRP A 12 11.27 29.63 24.29
CA TRP A 12 10.14 29.74 23.36
C TRP A 12 10.21 28.66 22.28
N PHE A 13 10.25 27.40 22.71
CA PHE A 13 9.84 26.28 21.87
C PHE A 13 8.51 25.77 22.43
N GLY A 14 7.43 26.43 22.01
CA GLY A 14 6.11 25.87 22.17
C GLY A 14 6.07 24.53 21.44
N SER A 15 5.90 23.44 22.16
CA SER A 15 5.52 22.15 21.61
C SER A 15 4.15 22.33 20.96
N GLY A 16 4.11 22.69 19.69
CA GLY A 16 2.90 22.74 18.92
C GLY A 16 2.31 21.32 18.91
N SER A 17 1.28 21.07 19.70
CA SER A 17 0.55 19.81 19.63
C SER A 17 0.06 19.63 18.20
N ALA A 18 0.26 18.43 17.61
CA ALA A 18 -0.25 18.12 16.29
C ALA A 18 -1.75 18.48 16.21
N PRO A 19 -2.22 19.04 15.09
CA PRO A 19 -3.62 19.40 14.93
C PRO A 19 -4.51 18.19 15.25
N LYS A 20 -5.57 18.41 16.03
CA LYS A 20 -6.53 17.35 16.36
C LYS A 20 -7.31 16.93 15.11
N PRO A 21 -7.59 15.63 14.93
CA PRO A 21 -8.47 15.16 13.87
C PRO A 21 -9.84 15.87 13.92
N MET A 22 -10.36 16.23 12.76
CA MET A 22 -11.68 16.83 12.64
C MET A 22 -12.76 15.90 13.22
N ASP A 23 -13.77 16.47 13.88
CA ASP A 23 -14.92 15.70 14.37
C ASP A 23 -15.73 15.16 13.19
N LEU A 24 -15.99 13.87 13.22
CA LEU A 24 -16.73 13.17 12.17
C LEU A 24 -18.26 13.31 12.32
N GLY A 25 -18.74 13.83 13.46
CA GLY A 25 -20.16 13.88 13.79
C GLY A 25 -20.80 12.48 13.93
N PRO A 26 -22.14 12.43 14.04
CA PRO A 26 -22.88 11.18 14.15
C PRO A 26 -22.72 10.30 12.90
N ASN A 27 -22.78 8.99 13.10
CA ASN A 27 -22.77 8.02 12.00
C ASN A 27 -24.18 7.82 11.44
N VAL A 28 -24.50 8.47 10.34
CA VAL A 28 -25.76 8.25 9.61
C VAL A 28 -25.53 7.11 8.62
N VAL A 29 -26.25 6.00 8.78
CA VAL A 29 -26.08 4.80 7.96
C VAL A 29 -26.94 4.88 6.70
N ASN A 30 -26.31 5.23 5.57
CA ASN A 30 -26.92 5.30 4.24
C ASN A 30 -26.56 4.07 3.36
N LEU A 31 -25.62 3.25 3.84
CA LEU A 31 -25.22 1.97 3.25
C LEU A 31 -25.08 0.95 4.38
N PRO A 32 -26.10 0.14 4.65
CA PRO A 32 -26.05 -0.87 5.71
C PRO A 32 -24.95 -1.91 5.43
N VAL A 33 -24.10 -2.13 6.41
CA VAL A 33 -23.02 -3.10 6.36
C VAL A 33 -22.84 -3.68 7.75
N ARG A 34 -22.77 -5.00 7.84
CA ARG A 34 -22.55 -5.73 9.09
C ARG A 34 -21.19 -6.41 9.13
N GLN A 35 -20.66 -6.60 10.32
CA GLN A 35 -19.51 -7.47 10.54
C GLN A 35 -19.98 -8.93 10.42
N ALA A 36 -19.43 -9.65 9.44
CA ALA A 36 -19.76 -11.06 9.20
C ALA A 36 -18.91 -11.99 10.06
N TRP A 37 -17.62 -11.66 10.24
CA TRP A 37 -16.66 -12.43 11.02
C TRP A 37 -15.51 -11.59 11.50
N THR A 38 -14.76 -12.11 12.47
CA THR A 38 -13.47 -11.55 12.90
C THR A 38 -12.51 -12.68 13.23
N VAL A 39 -11.23 -12.48 12.92
CA VAL A 39 -10.12 -13.38 13.24
C VAL A 39 -9.03 -12.58 13.90
N ARG A 40 -8.26 -13.20 14.78
CA ARG A 40 -7.11 -12.56 15.43
C ARG A 40 -5.83 -13.33 15.12
N ILE A 41 -4.82 -12.58 14.69
CA ILE A 41 -3.45 -13.05 14.52
C ILE A 41 -2.52 -12.24 15.43
N PRO A 42 -1.24 -12.59 15.57
CA PRO A 42 -0.27 -11.74 16.24
C PRO A 42 -0.23 -10.33 15.66
N ALA A 43 0.15 -9.35 16.49
CA ALA A 43 0.17 -7.96 16.09
C ALA A 43 1.07 -7.71 14.86
N ILE A 44 0.61 -6.84 13.99
CA ILE A 44 1.30 -6.48 12.75
C ILE A 44 2.31 -5.36 12.99
N LYS A 45 2.05 -4.48 13.99
CA LYS A 45 2.88 -3.32 14.33
C LYS A 45 3.07 -2.38 13.11
N ASP A 46 4.32 -1.94 12.88
CA ASP A 46 4.69 -0.99 11.83
C ASP A 46 5.23 -1.66 10.56
N ALA A 47 4.99 -2.98 10.39
CA ALA A 47 5.39 -3.66 9.16
C ALA A 47 4.66 -3.05 7.95
N ASN A 48 5.36 -2.97 6.81
CA ASN A 48 4.77 -2.54 5.53
C ASN A 48 3.82 -3.63 5.00
N VAL A 49 2.66 -3.75 5.64
CA VAL A 49 1.72 -4.83 5.38
C VAL A 49 0.87 -4.54 4.17
N ARG A 50 0.75 -5.55 3.35
CA ARG A 50 -0.29 -5.64 2.32
C ARG A 50 -1.08 -6.90 2.61
N ALA A 51 -2.41 -6.79 2.69
CA ALA A 51 -3.28 -7.95 2.61
C ALA A 51 -3.33 -8.38 1.15
N GLN A 52 -2.94 -9.63 0.87
CA GLN A 52 -2.93 -10.18 -0.49
C GLN A 52 -4.20 -10.99 -0.73
N VAL A 53 -4.94 -10.63 -1.77
CA VAL A 53 -6.13 -11.40 -2.18
C VAL A 53 -5.70 -12.48 -3.17
N GLN A 54 -6.16 -13.70 -2.93
CA GLN A 54 -5.94 -14.84 -3.79
C GLN A 54 -7.20 -15.70 -3.90
N GLY A 55 -7.93 -15.54 -5.00
CA GLY A 55 -9.24 -16.19 -5.14
C GLY A 55 -10.21 -15.73 -4.05
N GLN A 56 -10.66 -16.67 -3.23
CA GLN A 56 -11.54 -16.40 -2.09
C GLN A 56 -10.78 -16.15 -0.78
N ASP A 57 -9.47 -16.29 -0.77
CA ASP A 57 -8.64 -16.14 0.42
C ASP A 57 -7.98 -14.77 0.51
N VAL A 58 -7.76 -14.31 1.73
CA VAL A 58 -6.92 -13.17 2.06
C VAL A 58 -5.71 -13.68 2.85
N ILE A 59 -4.52 -13.39 2.35
CA ILE A 59 -3.26 -13.79 2.99
C ILE A 59 -2.68 -12.57 3.69
N VAL A 60 -2.33 -12.73 4.95
CA VAL A 60 -1.80 -11.67 5.82
C VAL A 60 -0.55 -12.17 6.53
N ALA A 61 0.43 -11.30 6.66
CA ALA A 61 1.66 -11.56 7.40
C ALA A 61 1.72 -10.69 8.66
N ALA A 62 2.03 -11.28 9.81
CA ALA A 62 2.22 -10.60 11.09
C ALA A 62 3.70 -10.31 11.39
N ALA A 63 3.98 -9.38 12.29
CA ALA A 63 5.35 -8.93 12.56
C ALA A 63 6.27 -10.03 13.13
N ASP A 64 5.71 -11.04 13.78
CA ASP A 64 6.45 -12.15 14.41
C ASP A 64 6.85 -13.27 13.42
N GLY A 65 6.55 -13.12 12.14
CA GLY A 65 6.83 -14.12 11.12
C GLY A 65 5.65 -15.02 10.78
N THR A 66 4.53 -14.90 11.46
CA THR A 66 3.32 -15.66 11.15
C THR A 66 2.74 -15.20 9.81
N VAL A 67 2.42 -16.14 8.93
CA VAL A 67 1.68 -15.91 7.68
C VAL A 67 0.43 -16.76 7.70
N VAL A 68 -0.73 -16.17 7.46
CA VAL A 68 -2.01 -16.89 7.45
C VAL A 68 -2.78 -16.64 6.17
N SER A 69 -3.46 -17.65 5.67
CA SER A 69 -4.48 -17.56 4.63
C SER A 69 -5.84 -17.77 5.28
N ILE A 70 -6.76 -16.85 5.04
CA ILE A 70 -8.09 -16.81 5.63
C ILE A 70 -9.12 -16.78 4.51
N ASN A 71 -10.06 -17.72 4.52
CA ASN A 71 -11.17 -17.69 3.59
C ASN A 71 -12.11 -16.52 3.91
N ALA A 72 -12.20 -15.56 2.99
CA ALA A 72 -12.96 -14.34 3.19
C ALA A 72 -14.49 -14.58 3.28
N SER A 73 -14.97 -15.72 2.79
CA SER A 73 -16.41 -16.05 2.89
C SER A 73 -16.86 -16.41 4.29
N ASN A 74 -15.98 -16.87 5.18
CA ASN A 74 -16.38 -17.38 6.49
C ASN A 74 -15.38 -17.08 7.63
N GLY A 75 -14.22 -16.46 7.34
CA GLY A 75 -13.19 -16.15 8.32
C GLY A 75 -12.37 -17.36 8.79
N ARG A 76 -12.50 -18.55 8.19
CA ARG A 76 -11.73 -19.73 8.59
C ARG A 76 -10.32 -19.66 8.00
N GLU A 77 -9.34 -20.05 8.81
CA GLU A 77 -7.98 -20.22 8.32
C GLU A 77 -7.90 -21.41 7.33
N SER A 78 -7.42 -21.15 6.12
CA SER A 78 -7.09 -22.18 5.12
C SER A 78 -5.76 -22.84 5.43
N TRP A 79 -4.77 -22.04 5.84
CA TRP A 79 -3.47 -22.50 6.32
C TRP A 79 -2.78 -21.43 7.16
N ARG A 80 -1.80 -21.85 7.96
CA ARG A 80 -0.90 -21.01 8.76
C ARG A 80 0.52 -21.52 8.62
N GLY A 81 1.47 -20.58 8.50
CA GLY A 81 2.89 -20.87 8.41
C GLY A 81 3.75 -19.90 9.21
N GLN A 82 5.02 -20.24 9.37
CA GLN A 82 6.02 -19.41 10.05
C GLN A 82 7.19 -19.15 9.08
N ALA A 83 7.37 -17.89 8.69
CA ALA A 83 8.40 -17.50 7.73
C ALA A 83 9.72 -17.03 8.38
N GLY A 84 9.76 -16.90 9.70
CA GLY A 84 10.94 -16.44 10.45
C GLY A 84 10.54 -15.84 11.79
N LYS A 85 11.44 -15.06 12.39
CA LYS A 85 11.17 -14.41 13.69
C LYS A 85 10.56 -13.02 13.59
N SER A 86 10.78 -12.33 12.47
CA SER A 86 10.22 -10.99 12.24
C SER A 86 10.22 -10.68 10.75
N LEU A 87 9.18 -9.97 10.29
CA LEU A 87 9.00 -9.62 8.89
C LEU A 87 9.23 -8.14 8.62
N GLN A 88 9.86 -7.86 7.49
CA GLN A 88 10.10 -6.51 6.96
C GLN A 88 8.98 -6.09 6.02
N THR A 89 8.40 -7.03 5.28
CA THR A 89 7.39 -6.76 4.25
C THR A 89 6.09 -7.50 4.51
N GLY A 90 5.02 -7.05 3.85
CA GLY A 90 3.82 -7.84 3.66
C GLY A 90 4.08 -9.06 2.76
N VAL A 91 3.03 -9.82 2.50
CA VAL A 91 3.07 -11.04 1.70
C VAL A 91 2.65 -10.78 0.26
N GLY A 92 3.35 -11.41 -0.69
CA GLY A 92 2.87 -11.64 -2.04
C GLY A 92 2.55 -13.10 -2.27
N ALA A 93 1.54 -13.41 -3.06
CA ALA A 93 1.13 -14.81 -3.32
C ALA A 93 0.47 -14.97 -4.68
N ASP A 94 0.51 -16.20 -5.23
CA ASP A 94 -0.11 -16.59 -6.51
C ASP A 94 -1.13 -17.74 -6.37
N GLY A 95 -1.49 -18.12 -5.13
CA GLY A 95 -2.39 -19.23 -4.81
C GLY A 95 -1.66 -20.54 -4.48
N ARG A 96 -0.42 -20.72 -4.90
CA ARG A 96 0.45 -21.82 -4.53
C ARG A 96 1.55 -21.39 -3.58
N HIS A 97 2.28 -20.35 -3.95
CA HIS A 97 3.40 -19.82 -3.19
C HIS A 97 3.02 -18.53 -2.47
N ALA A 98 3.56 -18.35 -1.29
CA ALA A 98 3.51 -17.10 -0.54
C ALA A 98 4.95 -16.67 -0.21
N ALA A 99 5.29 -15.43 -0.51
CA ALA A 99 6.63 -14.88 -0.35
C ALA A 99 6.63 -13.66 0.57
N VAL A 100 7.58 -13.62 1.51
CA VAL A 100 7.81 -12.49 2.42
C VAL A 100 9.31 -12.22 2.54
N VAL A 101 9.68 -11.02 3.03
CA VAL A 101 11.05 -10.71 3.39
C VAL A 101 11.15 -10.44 4.89
N THR A 102 12.11 -11.06 5.54
CA THR A 102 12.38 -10.89 6.97
C THR A 102 13.18 -9.61 7.24
N THR A 103 13.20 -9.15 8.48
CA THR A 103 14.06 -8.04 8.92
C THR A 103 15.56 -8.34 8.80
N GLY A 104 15.93 -9.61 8.67
CA GLY A 104 17.29 -10.06 8.36
C GLY A 104 17.62 -10.07 6.86
N ASN A 105 16.79 -9.45 6.01
CA ASN A 105 16.94 -9.47 4.55
C ASN A 105 16.94 -10.88 3.93
N GLU A 106 16.15 -11.78 4.45
CA GLU A 106 15.96 -13.12 3.90
C GLU A 106 14.61 -13.17 3.16
N LEU A 107 14.62 -13.50 1.88
CA LEU A 107 13.43 -13.86 1.11
C LEU A 107 13.03 -15.29 1.51
N VAL A 108 11.82 -15.44 2.01
CA VAL A 108 11.26 -16.72 2.47
C VAL A 108 10.03 -17.03 1.65
N VAL A 109 9.95 -18.25 1.13
CA VAL A 109 8.82 -18.73 0.35
C VAL A 109 8.18 -19.92 1.05
N LEU A 110 6.85 -19.85 1.14
CA LEU A 110 6.01 -20.88 1.74
C LEU A 110 5.11 -21.49 0.66
N GLU A 111 4.79 -22.76 0.82
CA GLU A 111 3.75 -23.47 0.06
C GLU A 111 2.80 -24.15 1.07
N GLY A 112 1.51 -23.80 1.05
CA GLY A 112 0.51 -24.31 1.99
C GLY A 112 0.88 -24.09 3.46
N GLY A 113 1.60 -23.02 3.79
CA GLY A 113 2.08 -22.71 5.14
C GLY A 113 3.45 -23.31 5.50
N ASN A 114 3.97 -24.26 4.72
CA ASN A 114 5.27 -24.86 4.95
C ASN A 114 6.39 -24.07 4.25
N LYS A 115 7.52 -23.86 4.91
CA LYS A 115 8.69 -23.22 4.30
C LYS A 115 9.21 -24.10 3.17
N LEU A 116 9.18 -23.58 1.94
CA LEU A 116 9.70 -24.27 0.76
C LEU A 116 11.21 -24.04 0.64
N TRP A 117 11.61 -22.76 0.64
CA TRP A 117 13.00 -22.35 0.62
C TRP A 117 13.19 -20.93 1.19
N SER A 118 14.43 -20.53 1.40
CA SER A 118 14.78 -19.14 1.72
C SER A 118 16.14 -18.77 1.12
N LYS A 119 16.31 -17.46 0.86
CA LYS A 119 17.56 -16.89 0.32
C LYS A 119 17.89 -15.54 0.95
N PRO A 120 19.16 -15.29 1.28
CA PRO A 120 19.59 -13.97 1.69
C PRO A 120 19.53 -12.99 0.50
N LEU A 121 19.11 -11.77 0.77
CA LEU A 121 19.13 -10.65 -0.17
C LEU A 121 20.25 -9.68 0.21
N SER A 122 20.90 -9.09 -0.79
CA SER A 122 22.04 -8.18 -0.59
C SER A 122 21.60 -6.78 -0.08
N THR A 123 20.35 -6.43 -0.28
CA THR A 123 19.82 -5.08 0.00
C THR A 123 18.46 -5.19 0.68
N SER A 124 18.14 -4.21 1.53
CA SER A 124 16.83 -4.13 2.20
C SER A 124 15.67 -4.06 1.22
N VAL A 125 14.55 -4.65 1.60
CA VAL A 125 13.31 -4.68 0.81
C VAL A 125 12.16 -4.16 1.65
N PHE A 126 11.41 -3.19 1.12
CA PHE A 126 10.25 -2.59 1.80
C PHE A 126 8.94 -2.85 1.07
N THR A 127 9.01 -3.32 -0.16
CA THR A 127 7.87 -3.70 -0.99
C THR A 127 7.62 -5.21 -0.85
N ALA A 128 6.36 -5.61 -0.63
CA ALA A 128 6.01 -7.03 -0.63
C ALA A 128 6.45 -7.68 -1.96
N PRO A 129 7.08 -8.85 -1.95
CA PRO A 129 7.42 -9.56 -3.17
C PRO A 129 6.20 -9.78 -4.05
N LEU A 130 6.37 -9.77 -5.35
CA LEU A 130 5.33 -10.19 -6.28
C LEU A 130 5.57 -11.65 -6.69
N VAL A 131 4.56 -12.50 -6.50
CA VAL A 131 4.58 -13.89 -6.97
C VAL A 131 3.67 -13.98 -8.19
N ALA A 132 4.24 -14.28 -9.33
CA ALA A 132 3.50 -14.38 -10.58
C ALA A 132 4.27 -15.20 -11.65
N GLY A 133 3.57 -15.98 -12.46
CA GLY A 133 4.15 -16.69 -13.59
C GLY A 133 5.29 -17.67 -13.21
N GLY A 134 5.20 -18.32 -12.04
CA GLY A 134 6.23 -19.22 -11.53
C GLY A 134 7.50 -18.50 -11.06
N ARG A 135 7.45 -17.18 -10.87
CA ARG A 135 8.57 -16.35 -10.42
C ARG A 135 8.21 -15.54 -9.19
N ILE A 136 9.24 -15.14 -8.47
CA ILE A 136 9.15 -14.19 -7.37
C ILE A 136 9.99 -12.99 -7.73
N PHE A 137 9.33 -11.84 -7.82
CA PHE A 137 9.98 -10.56 -8.11
C PHE A 137 10.14 -9.76 -6.81
N VAL A 138 11.32 -9.18 -6.64
CA VAL A 138 11.69 -8.39 -5.46
C VAL A 138 12.18 -7.02 -5.90
N LEU A 139 11.54 -5.97 -5.38
CA LEU A 139 11.97 -4.58 -5.54
C LEU A 139 12.76 -4.18 -4.29
N ALA A 140 14.05 -3.97 -4.44
CA ALA A 140 14.96 -3.64 -3.35
C ALA A 140 15.17 -2.12 -3.17
N ALA A 141 15.72 -1.73 -2.03
CA ALA A 141 15.95 -0.33 -1.68
C ALA A 141 17.02 0.37 -2.54
N ASP A 142 17.89 -0.38 -3.20
CA ASP A 142 18.83 0.13 -4.20
C ASP A 142 18.21 0.30 -5.60
N ARG A 143 16.87 0.23 -5.69
CA ARG A 143 16.10 0.27 -6.95
C ARG A 143 16.40 -0.86 -7.91
N SER A 144 17.04 -1.93 -7.45
CA SER A 144 17.14 -3.15 -8.23
C SER A 144 15.83 -3.94 -8.18
N VAL A 145 15.50 -4.57 -9.30
CA VAL A 145 14.43 -5.57 -9.39
C VAL A 145 15.09 -6.89 -9.71
N SER A 146 14.85 -7.89 -8.88
CA SER A 146 15.37 -9.24 -9.06
C SER A 146 14.25 -10.25 -9.25
N ALA A 147 14.48 -11.27 -10.07
CA ALA A 147 13.59 -12.40 -10.22
C ALA A 147 14.25 -13.71 -9.75
N PHE A 148 13.42 -14.53 -9.10
CA PHE A 148 13.80 -15.86 -8.62
C PHE A 148 12.76 -16.87 -9.10
N ASP A 149 13.20 -18.08 -9.38
CA ASP A 149 12.31 -19.22 -9.61
C ASP A 149 11.49 -19.51 -8.35
N ALA A 150 10.18 -19.59 -8.47
CA ALA A 150 9.29 -19.73 -7.32
C ALA A 150 9.43 -21.10 -6.64
N GLN A 151 9.79 -22.16 -7.40
CA GLN A 151 9.85 -23.53 -6.91
C GLN A 151 11.15 -23.82 -6.11
N ASN A 152 12.30 -23.30 -6.58
CA ASN A 152 13.61 -23.65 -6.02
C ASN A 152 14.45 -22.46 -5.58
N GLY A 153 13.99 -21.24 -5.80
CA GLY A 153 14.69 -20.01 -5.44
C GLY A 153 15.93 -19.71 -6.31
N ALA A 154 16.11 -20.36 -7.47
CA ALA A 154 17.21 -20.02 -8.36
C ALA A 154 17.09 -18.56 -8.78
N HIS A 155 18.19 -17.79 -8.69
CA HIS A 155 18.24 -16.44 -9.18
C HIS A 155 18.20 -16.46 -10.71
N LEU A 156 17.27 -15.73 -11.31
CA LEU A 156 17.06 -15.68 -12.76
C LEU A 156 17.77 -14.47 -13.38
N TRP A 157 17.45 -13.27 -12.88
CA TRP A 157 18.04 -12.01 -13.32
C TRP A 157 17.94 -10.92 -12.26
N THR A 158 18.74 -9.87 -12.43
CA THR A 158 18.65 -8.62 -11.68
C THR A 158 18.80 -7.45 -12.63
N GLN A 159 17.78 -6.59 -12.70
CA GLN A 159 17.83 -5.30 -13.36
C GLN A 159 18.17 -4.23 -12.32
N ARG A 160 19.26 -3.50 -12.53
CA ARG A 160 19.68 -2.38 -11.69
C ARG A 160 19.44 -1.06 -12.40
N ARG A 161 19.14 -0.05 -11.60
CA ARG A 161 18.99 1.32 -12.09
C ARG A 161 19.73 2.27 -11.17
N GLU A 162 20.48 3.19 -11.76
CA GLU A 162 21.00 4.33 -11.04
C GLU A 162 19.86 5.28 -10.67
N GLY A 163 19.98 5.96 -9.53
CA GLY A 163 18.96 6.88 -9.05
C GLY A 163 19.37 7.62 -7.78
N GLU A 164 18.44 8.39 -7.24
CA GLU A 164 18.64 9.13 -6.01
C GLU A 164 18.99 8.18 -4.84
N PRO A 165 19.90 8.56 -3.95
CA PRO A 165 20.40 7.68 -2.89
C PRO A 165 19.32 7.32 -1.85
N LEU A 166 18.34 8.21 -1.65
CA LEU A 166 17.30 8.04 -0.65
C LEU A 166 16.07 7.35 -1.24
N VAL A 167 15.52 6.36 -0.51
CA VAL A 167 14.27 5.66 -0.85
C VAL A 167 13.33 5.62 0.35
N LEU A 168 12.04 5.54 0.06
CA LEU A 168 11.02 5.42 1.10
C LEU A 168 11.00 4.01 1.71
N ARG A 169 10.93 3.95 3.05
CA ARG A 169 10.73 2.69 3.79
C ARG A 169 9.26 2.31 3.84
N GLN A 170 8.63 2.18 2.67
CA GLN A 170 7.23 1.78 2.58
C GLN A 170 6.95 0.98 1.31
N GLN A 171 5.72 0.46 1.20
CA GLN A 171 5.27 -0.31 0.06
C GLN A 171 5.38 0.51 -1.23
N GLY A 172 6.20 0.06 -2.17
CA GLY A 172 6.30 0.61 -3.53
C GLY A 172 5.31 -0.04 -4.49
N VAL A 173 5.49 0.24 -5.78
CA VAL A 173 4.69 -0.35 -6.86
C VAL A 173 5.45 -1.51 -7.50
N LEU A 174 4.87 -2.71 -7.42
CA LEU A 174 5.32 -3.91 -8.12
C LEU A 174 4.07 -4.73 -8.46
N MET A 175 3.76 -4.87 -9.76
CA MET A 175 2.52 -5.51 -10.21
C MET A 175 2.64 -6.12 -11.60
N PRO A 176 1.85 -7.17 -11.92
CA PRO A 176 1.82 -7.75 -13.26
C PRO A 176 0.88 -6.94 -14.17
N TYR A 177 1.24 -6.88 -15.45
CA TYR A 177 0.39 -6.34 -16.51
C TYR A 177 0.54 -7.20 -17.78
N GLY A 178 -0.44 -8.05 -18.07
CA GLY A 178 -0.29 -9.04 -19.14
C GLY A 178 0.97 -9.89 -18.92
N ASN A 179 1.86 -9.92 -19.92
CA ASN A 179 3.16 -10.59 -19.83
C ASN A 179 4.30 -9.59 -19.53
N THR A 180 4.03 -8.57 -18.72
CA THR A 180 5.00 -7.51 -18.37
C THR A 180 5.00 -7.32 -16.86
N LEU A 181 6.15 -7.06 -16.28
CA LEU A 181 6.30 -6.66 -14.88
C LEU A 181 6.37 -5.13 -14.80
N LEU A 182 5.46 -4.51 -14.06
CA LEU A 182 5.50 -3.08 -13.78
C LEU A 182 6.12 -2.80 -12.41
N ALA A 183 7.13 -1.95 -12.39
CA ALA A 183 7.83 -1.51 -11.17
C ALA A 183 7.83 0.02 -11.05
N GLY A 184 7.63 0.54 -9.85
CA GLY A 184 7.76 1.95 -9.54
C GLY A 184 9.20 2.30 -9.18
N LEU A 185 9.88 3.08 -10.02
CA LEU A 185 11.28 3.45 -9.83
C LEU A 185 11.47 4.96 -10.01
N SER A 186 11.85 5.66 -8.95
CA SER A 186 12.21 7.10 -9.00
C SER A 186 11.16 7.98 -9.70
N GLY A 187 9.88 7.84 -9.32
CA GLY A 187 8.79 8.63 -9.89
C GLY A 187 8.34 8.18 -11.28
N ARG A 188 8.83 7.06 -11.77
CA ARG A 188 8.47 6.46 -13.06
C ARG A 188 7.82 5.10 -12.88
N LEU A 189 6.86 4.79 -13.71
CA LEU A 189 6.40 3.43 -13.92
C LEU A 189 7.27 2.82 -15.02
N VAL A 190 7.93 1.71 -14.71
CA VAL A 190 8.88 1.01 -15.59
C VAL A 190 8.32 -0.36 -15.91
N ALA A 191 8.24 -0.69 -17.18
CA ALA A 191 7.87 -2.01 -17.66
C ALA A 191 9.12 -2.85 -17.92
N LEU A 192 9.14 -4.01 -17.33
CA LEU A 192 10.22 -4.98 -17.45
C LEU A 192 9.69 -6.27 -18.07
N ASN A 193 10.49 -6.85 -18.95
CA ASN A 193 10.26 -8.21 -19.42
C ASN A 193 10.45 -9.17 -18.22
N PRO A 194 9.47 -10.01 -17.87
CA PRO A 194 9.58 -10.88 -16.70
C PRO A 194 10.58 -12.03 -16.86
N ASP A 195 11.01 -12.34 -18.10
CA ASP A 195 11.92 -13.46 -18.37
C ASP A 195 13.39 -13.08 -18.19
N ASP A 196 13.76 -11.83 -18.56
CA ASP A 196 15.16 -11.39 -18.56
C ASP A 196 15.41 -10.04 -17.87
N GLY A 197 14.37 -9.35 -17.40
CA GLY A 197 14.47 -8.06 -16.72
C GLY A 197 14.73 -6.87 -17.64
N ARG A 198 14.74 -7.04 -18.98
CA ARG A 198 14.95 -5.95 -19.92
C ARG A 198 13.84 -4.91 -19.79
N VAL A 199 14.22 -3.63 -19.80
CA VAL A 199 13.27 -2.51 -19.84
C VAL A 199 12.59 -2.46 -21.20
N GLU A 200 11.26 -2.51 -21.21
CA GLU A 200 10.43 -2.39 -22.41
C GLU A 200 10.04 -0.94 -22.67
N TRP A 201 9.62 -0.25 -21.60
CA TRP A 201 9.30 1.17 -21.64
C TRP A 201 9.36 1.79 -20.24
N GLU A 202 9.37 3.13 -20.18
CA GLU A 202 9.32 3.93 -18.96
C GLU A 202 8.39 5.13 -19.15
N ALA A 203 7.51 5.36 -18.19
CA ALA A 203 6.58 6.49 -18.18
C ALA A 203 6.76 7.32 -16.92
N PRO A 204 7.14 8.61 -17.02
CA PRO A 204 7.28 9.48 -15.86
C PRO A 204 5.90 9.88 -15.31
N LEU A 205 5.71 9.76 -14.00
CA LEU A 205 4.55 10.31 -13.27
C LEU A 205 4.94 11.55 -12.46
N ALA A 206 6.17 11.58 -11.96
CA ALA A 206 6.76 12.75 -11.31
C ALA A 206 8.25 12.83 -11.62
N SER A 207 8.81 14.03 -11.53
CA SER A 207 10.25 14.27 -11.61
C SER A 207 10.76 14.80 -10.28
N PRO A 208 11.93 14.35 -9.81
CA PRO A 208 12.57 14.89 -8.62
C PRO A 208 12.71 16.41 -8.74
N ARG A 209 12.31 17.13 -7.70
CA ARG A 209 12.41 18.60 -7.61
C ARG A 209 12.90 18.98 -6.23
N GLY A 210 13.73 20.01 -6.15
CA GLY A 210 14.28 20.48 -4.89
C GLY A 210 15.80 20.44 -4.83
N THR A 211 16.35 20.96 -3.75
CA THR A 211 17.78 21.15 -3.55
C THR A 211 18.41 20.09 -2.65
N ASN A 212 17.60 19.34 -1.90
CA ASN A 212 18.07 18.27 -1.02
C ASN A 212 17.39 16.92 -1.34
N ASP A 213 17.98 15.84 -0.85
CA ASP A 213 17.54 14.47 -1.15
C ASP A 213 16.09 14.19 -0.70
N VAL A 214 15.62 14.83 0.38
CA VAL A 214 14.25 14.64 0.89
C VAL A 214 13.24 15.30 -0.04
N GLU A 215 13.51 16.49 -0.54
CA GLU A 215 12.65 17.18 -1.51
C GLU A 215 12.60 16.46 -2.87
N ARG A 216 13.64 15.68 -3.18
CA ARG A 216 13.76 14.91 -4.42
C ARG A 216 13.09 13.53 -4.35
N LEU A 217 12.56 13.14 -3.18
CA LEU A 217 11.84 11.89 -3.02
C LEU A 217 10.50 11.93 -3.77
N VAL A 218 10.42 11.14 -4.83
CA VAL A 218 9.21 10.99 -5.67
C VAL A 218 8.90 9.50 -5.96
N ASP A 219 9.34 8.61 -5.08
CA ASP A 219 9.10 7.17 -5.26
C ASP A 219 7.61 6.87 -5.44
N LEU A 220 7.29 5.94 -6.32
CA LEU A 220 5.91 5.49 -6.48
C LEU A 220 5.50 4.62 -5.30
N VAL A 221 4.39 4.98 -4.66
CA VAL A 221 3.86 4.30 -3.47
C VAL A 221 2.65 3.45 -3.81
N GLY A 222 2.59 2.27 -3.22
CA GLY A 222 1.51 1.32 -3.42
C GLY A 222 0.29 1.54 -2.50
N PRO A 223 -0.85 0.96 -2.85
CA PRO A 223 -1.14 0.26 -4.08
C PRO A 223 -1.27 1.19 -5.30
N ALA A 224 -0.90 0.68 -6.48
CA ALA A 224 -1.32 1.23 -7.76
C ALA A 224 -2.63 0.55 -8.22
N SER A 225 -3.36 1.17 -9.13
CA SER A 225 -4.63 0.65 -9.64
C SER A 225 -4.60 0.50 -11.15
N ARG A 226 -5.21 -0.59 -11.64
CA ARG A 226 -5.34 -0.87 -13.08
C ARG A 226 -6.79 -0.87 -13.50
N VAL A 227 -7.09 -0.15 -14.57
CA VAL A 227 -8.42 -0.13 -15.23
C VAL A 227 -8.20 -0.26 -16.73
N GLY A 228 -8.49 -1.43 -17.29
CA GLY A 228 -8.17 -1.71 -18.68
C GLY A 228 -6.67 -1.53 -18.96
N ASN A 229 -6.33 -0.59 -19.86
CA ASN A 229 -4.95 -0.23 -20.21
C ASN A 229 -4.37 0.86 -19.30
N ALA A 230 -5.20 1.57 -18.56
CA ALA A 230 -4.73 2.60 -17.65
C ALA A 230 -4.18 1.97 -16.36
N VAL A 231 -2.92 2.28 -16.05
CA VAL A 231 -2.30 2.00 -14.75
C VAL A 231 -2.03 3.31 -14.07
N CYS A 232 -2.71 3.52 -12.95
CA CYS A 232 -2.63 4.74 -12.17
C CYS A 232 -1.82 4.51 -10.90
N ALA A 233 -0.97 5.46 -10.54
CA ALA A 233 -0.13 5.39 -9.35
C ALA A 233 0.07 6.77 -8.73
N ARG A 234 0.57 6.78 -7.50
CA ARG A 234 0.96 7.98 -6.77
C ARG A 234 2.47 8.05 -6.66
N ALA A 235 3.04 9.19 -7.00
CA ALA A 235 4.38 9.59 -6.57
C ALA A 235 4.28 10.31 -5.22
N PHE A 236 5.07 9.87 -4.24
CA PHE A 236 5.05 10.36 -2.87
C PHE A 236 5.15 11.88 -2.81
N GLN A 237 4.18 12.54 -2.14
CA GLN A 237 4.11 13.99 -1.93
C GLN A 237 4.23 14.85 -3.20
N ALA A 238 4.12 14.26 -4.39
CA ALA A 238 4.39 14.94 -5.65
C ALA A 238 3.21 14.91 -6.62
N ALA A 239 2.70 13.73 -6.97
CA ALA A 239 1.70 13.61 -8.02
C ALA A 239 0.83 12.36 -7.90
N VAL A 240 -0.34 12.40 -8.53
CA VAL A 240 -1.14 11.25 -8.96
C VAL A 240 -1.22 11.30 -10.48
N GLY A 241 -1.09 10.16 -11.14
CA GLY A 241 -1.21 10.10 -12.59
C GLY A 241 -1.49 8.71 -13.11
N CYS A 242 -1.87 8.65 -14.38
CA CYS A 242 -2.15 7.41 -15.09
C CYS A 242 -1.27 7.28 -16.34
N VAL A 243 -0.88 6.05 -16.63
CA VAL A 243 -0.08 5.65 -17.78
C VAL A 243 -0.93 4.72 -18.64
N ASP A 244 -0.93 4.91 -19.95
CA ASP A 244 -1.37 3.87 -20.89
C ASP A 244 -0.26 2.80 -20.95
N ALA A 245 -0.51 1.68 -20.30
CA ALA A 245 0.49 0.62 -20.17
C ALA A 245 0.71 -0.20 -21.45
N ASN A 246 -0.18 -0.09 -22.46
CA ASN A 246 0.05 -0.73 -23.77
C ASN A 246 1.16 -0.05 -24.56
N VAL A 247 1.26 1.28 -24.43
CA VAL A 247 2.23 2.09 -25.19
C VAL A 247 3.30 2.72 -24.31
N GLY A 248 3.24 2.54 -23.00
CA GLY A 248 4.22 3.09 -22.06
C GLY A 248 4.24 4.62 -22.02
N ARG A 249 3.07 5.27 -22.10
CA ARG A 249 2.98 6.73 -22.15
C ARG A 249 2.09 7.28 -21.05
N THR A 250 2.59 8.31 -20.37
CA THR A 250 1.78 9.05 -19.37
C THR A 250 0.58 9.69 -20.06
N ALA A 251 -0.61 9.29 -19.63
CA ALA A 251 -1.86 9.88 -20.11
C ALA A 251 -2.07 11.26 -19.46
N TRP A 252 -1.90 11.32 -18.15
CA TRP A 252 -1.96 12.57 -17.39
C TRP A 252 -1.21 12.42 -16.06
N SER A 253 -0.85 13.56 -15.46
CA SER A 253 -0.30 13.66 -14.11
C SER A 253 -0.76 14.96 -13.46
N GLN A 254 -1.24 14.89 -12.22
CA GLN A 254 -1.73 16.01 -11.42
C GLN A 254 -0.95 16.11 -10.11
N THR A 255 -0.64 17.33 -9.70
CA THR A 255 0.00 17.57 -8.41
C THR A 255 -0.89 17.11 -7.26
N ALA A 256 -0.36 16.30 -6.37
CA ALA A 256 -1.05 15.75 -5.21
C ALA A 256 -0.07 15.45 -4.08
N LYS A 257 -0.48 15.72 -2.84
CA LYS A 257 0.40 15.64 -1.65
C LYS A 257 0.00 14.50 -0.72
N GLY A 258 -0.06 13.29 -1.25
CA GLY A 258 -0.38 12.10 -0.48
C GLY A 258 0.83 11.18 -0.28
N ALA A 259 0.75 10.34 0.74
CA ALA A 259 1.83 9.43 1.16
C ALA A 259 1.49 7.96 0.93
N VAL A 260 0.28 7.63 0.54
CA VAL A 260 -0.20 6.26 0.30
C VAL A 260 -0.73 6.12 -1.11
N GLY A 261 -0.89 4.92 -1.60
CA GLY A 261 -1.36 4.63 -2.94
C GLY A 261 -2.77 5.12 -3.25
N ILE A 262 -3.31 4.70 -4.36
CA ILE A 262 -4.60 5.15 -4.91
C ILE A 262 -5.46 3.95 -5.30
N ALA A 263 -6.74 4.22 -5.55
CA ALA A 263 -7.65 3.29 -6.21
C ALA A 263 -8.30 3.96 -7.43
N ALA A 264 -8.70 3.16 -8.41
CA ALA A 264 -9.41 3.66 -9.57
C ALA A 264 -10.53 2.69 -10.00
N ASP A 265 -11.57 3.25 -10.60
CA ASP A 265 -12.57 2.51 -11.37
C ASP A 265 -12.65 3.05 -12.81
N ALA A 266 -13.67 2.63 -13.57
CA ALA A 266 -13.82 3.04 -14.96
C ALA A 266 -14.06 4.56 -15.15
N GLU A 267 -14.40 5.29 -14.09
CA GLU A 267 -14.76 6.71 -14.15
C GLU A 267 -13.74 7.60 -13.44
N TYR A 268 -13.24 7.15 -12.26
CA TYR A 268 -12.48 8.00 -11.35
C TYR A 268 -11.22 7.34 -10.81
N VAL A 269 -10.28 8.18 -10.41
CA VAL A 269 -9.12 7.85 -9.56
C VAL A 269 -9.33 8.52 -8.22
N PHE A 270 -9.11 7.77 -7.13
CA PHE A 270 -9.29 8.25 -5.75
C PHE A 270 -7.98 8.20 -4.98
N GLY A 271 -7.70 9.23 -4.20
CA GLY A 271 -6.51 9.29 -3.36
C GLY A 271 -6.72 10.09 -2.09
N THR A 272 -6.07 9.66 -1.02
CA THR A 272 -6.06 10.36 0.26
C THR A 272 -4.79 11.21 0.37
N GLU A 273 -4.94 12.49 0.69
CA GLU A 273 -3.81 13.40 0.90
C GLU A 273 -3.27 13.28 2.33
N SER A 274 -2.03 13.68 2.56
CA SER A 274 -1.35 13.56 3.87
C SER A 274 -2.01 14.37 4.99
N ASN A 275 -2.79 15.38 4.63
CA ASN A 275 -3.59 16.18 5.57
C ASN A 275 -4.99 15.60 5.84
N GLY A 276 -5.32 14.42 5.29
CA GLY A 276 -6.61 13.75 5.47
C GLY A 276 -7.68 14.14 4.45
N ILE A 277 -7.37 14.96 3.45
CA ILE A 277 -8.31 15.25 2.36
C ILE A 277 -8.42 14.02 1.45
N LEU A 278 -9.67 13.63 1.12
CA LEU A 278 -9.95 12.65 0.07
C LEU A 278 -10.27 13.38 -1.23
N GLN A 279 -9.64 12.97 -2.33
CA GLN A 279 -9.85 13.58 -3.65
C GLN A 279 -10.23 12.54 -4.69
N ALA A 280 -11.01 12.96 -5.67
CA ALA A 280 -11.32 12.22 -6.89
C ALA A 280 -10.94 13.02 -8.13
N TRP A 281 -10.37 12.30 -9.10
CA TRP A 281 -10.02 12.81 -10.44
C TRP A 281 -10.72 11.96 -11.50
N ASN A 282 -11.06 12.55 -12.64
CA ASN A 282 -11.53 11.75 -13.78
C ASN A 282 -10.41 10.83 -14.28
N LEU A 283 -10.72 9.57 -14.53
CA LEU A 283 -9.74 8.59 -15.06
C LEU A 283 -9.20 9.01 -16.44
N ALA A 284 -10.03 9.60 -17.27
CA ALA A 284 -9.70 9.90 -18.67
C ALA A 284 -8.65 11.01 -18.82
N ASP A 285 -8.73 12.07 -17.99
CA ASP A 285 -7.95 13.29 -18.19
C ASP A 285 -7.31 13.87 -16.91
N GLY A 286 -7.56 13.25 -15.75
CA GLY A 286 -7.04 13.70 -14.47
C GLY A 286 -7.66 15.01 -13.94
N THR A 287 -8.73 15.50 -14.53
CA THR A 287 -9.43 16.69 -13.99
C THR A 287 -10.04 16.37 -12.62
N LYS A 288 -9.87 17.29 -11.66
CA LYS A 288 -10.42 17.12 -10.32
C LYS A 288 -11.95 17.10 -10.38
N ARG A 289 -12.55 16.05 -9.85
CA ARG A 289 -14.01 15.90 -9.79
C ARG A 289 -14.60 16.47 -8.52
N TRP A 290 -14.07 16.05 -7.37
CA TRP A 290 -14.47 16.53 -6.05
C TRP A 290 -13.34 16.37 -5.03
N SER A 291 -13.49 17.02 -3.90
CA SER A 291 -12.56 16.97 -2.76
C SER A 291 -13.34 17.06 -1.47
N VAL A 292 -13.04 16.23 -0.48
CA VAL A 292 -13.69 16.17 0.82
C VAL A 292 -12.65 16.32 1.92
N ASP A 293 -12.88 17.28 2.82
CA ASP A 293 -11.98 17.68 3.90
C ASP A 293 -12.39 17.20 5.29
N ARG A 294 -13.54 16.51 5.42
CA ARG A 294 -14.07 16.01 6.70
C ARG A 294 -13.14 15.06 7.47
N PHE A 295 -12.11 14.55 6.82
CA PHE A 295 -11.10 13.67 7.46
C PHE A 295 -9.81 14.41 7.78
N GLN A 296 -9.80 15.74 7.76
CA GLN A 296 -8.60 16.52 8.05
C GLN A 296 -7.92 16.10 9.35
N HIS A 297 -6.59 16.03 9.29
CA HIS A 297 -5.70 15.60 10.37
C HIS A 297 -5.85 14.13 10.78
N ARG A 298 -6.53 13.28 9.98
CA ARG A 298 -6.52 11.82 10.12
C ARG A 298 -5.53 11.20 9.14
N LYS A 299 -4.78 10.20 9.62
CA LYS A 299 -3.94 9.38 8.75
C LYS A 299 -4.82 8.30 8.14
N LEU A 300 -5.16 8.48 6.87
CA LEU A 300 -5.98 7.55 6.12
C LEU A 300 -5.12 6.51 5.39
N SER A 301 -5.62 5.30 5.25
CA SER A 301 -5.07 4.29 4.33
C SER A 301 -5.25 4.71 2.88
N ALA A 302 -4.60 4.00 1.97
CA ALA A 302 -4.99 4.04 0.57
C ALA A 302 -6.47 3.64 0.42
N PRO A 303 -7.22 4.29 -0.50
CA PRO A 303 -8.62 3.97 -0.73
C PRO A 303 -8.79 2.62 -1.45
N LEU A 304 -10.02 2.10 -1.37
CA LEU A 304 -10.52 0.97 -2.15
C LEU A 304 -11.86 1.36 -2.76
N VAL A 305 -12.08 1.07 -4.04
CA VAL A 305 -13.40 1.23 -4.65
C VAL A 305 -14.22 -0.04 -4.47
N LEU A 306 -15.43 0.10 -3.92
CA LEU A 306 -16.35 -1.01 -3.66
C LEU A 306 -17.78 -0.61 -4.05
N GLY A 307 -18.21 -1.06 -5.23
CA GLY A 307 -19.52 -0.72 -5.77
C GLY A 307 -19.70 0.80 -5.91
N ARG A 308 -20.66 1.38 -5.17
CA ARG A 308 -20.89 2.83 -5.14
C ARG A 308 -20.08 3.58 -4.09
N ALA A 309 -19.25 2.87 -3.30
CA ALA A 309 -18.47 3.43 -2.21
C ALA A 309 -16.98 3.50 -2.52
N VAL A 310 -16.32 4.50 -1.94
CA VAL A 310 -14.88 4.54 -1.68
C VAL A 310 -14.67 4.22 -0.21
N VAL A 311 -13.85 3.23 0.08
CA VAL A 311 -13.57 2.75 1.43
C VAL A 311 -12.14 3.11 1.80
N MET A 312 -11.94 3.70 2.96
CA MET A 312 -10.62 3.91 3.57
C MET A 312 -10.73 3.73 5.08
N ALA A 313 -9.61 3.54 5.72
CA ALA A 313 -9.58 3.37 7.16
C ALA A 313 -8.49 4.25 7.78
N ASP A 314 -8.64 4.58 9.07
CA ASP A 314 -7.77 5.53 9.74
C ASP A 314 -6.91 4.92 10.87
N GLU A 315 -6.06 5.76 11.45
CA GLU A 315 -5.17 5.40 12.56
C GLU A 315 -5.88 5.07 13.87
N THR A 316 -7.19 5.32 13.97
CA THR A 316 -8.02 4.95 15.14
C THR A 316 -8.82 3.67 14.91
N GLY A 317 -8.66 3.03 13.72
CA GLY A 317 -9.35 1.80 13.37
C GLY A 317 -10.78 1.99 12.87
N LEU A 318 -11.17 3.23 12.56
CA LEU A 318 -12.45 3.49 11.89
C LEU A 318 -12.34 3.23 10.40
N VAL A 319 -13.37 2.58 9.83
CA VAL A 319 -13.49 2.33 8.40
C VAL A 319 -14.58 3.23 7.84
N HIS A 320 -14.20 4.13 6.93
CA HIS A 320 -15.08 5.13 6.35
C HIS A 320 -15.54 4.68 4.97
N LEU A 321 -16.84 4.70 4.75
CA LEU A 321 -17.47 4.47 3.45
C LEU A 321 -18.07 5.79 2.98
N VAL A 322 -17.66 6.27 1.82
CA VAL A 322 -18.17 7.50 1.20
C VAL A 322 -18.61 7.23 -0.23
N SER A 323 -19.53 8.04 -0.73
CA SER A 323 -20.02 7.95 -2.11
C SER A 323 -18.89 8.24 -3.10
N LYS A 324 -18.71 7.39 -4.10
CA LYS A 324 -17.73 7.64 -5.17
C LYS A 324 -18.08 8.82 -6.05
N GLN A 325 -19.35 9.26 -6.08
CA GLN A 325 -19.82 10.32 -6.96
C GLN A 325 -19.50 11.72 -6.44
N ASP A 326 -19.56 11.90 -5.11
CA ASP A 326 -19.44 13.22 -4.49
C ASP A 326 -18.69 13.23 -3.12
N GLY A 327 -18.24 12.07 -2.64
CA GLY A 327 -17.58 11.94 -1.35
C GLY A 327 -18.51 12.07 -0.13
N SER A 328 -19.83 12.08 -0.32
CA SER A 328 -20.80 12.14 0.78
C SER A 328 -20.72 10.90 1.67
N HIS A 329 -21.03 11.06 2.96
CA HIS A 329 -20.97 9.98 3.94
C HIS A 329 -22.00 8.88 3.67
N LEU A 330 -21.55 7.63 3.65
CA LEU A 330 -22.42 6.45 3.52
C LEU A 330 -22.50 5.63 4.80
N ASN A 331 -21.38 5.39 5.46
CA ASN A 331 -21.31 4.64 6.71
C ASN A 331 -19.91 4.76 7.35
N ARG A 332 -19.82 4.39 8.62
CA ARG A 332 -18.57 4.27 9.37
C ARG A 332 -18.62 3.02 10.23
N LEU A 333 -17.65 2.12 10.03
CA LEU A 333 -17.56 0.85 10.74
C LEU A 333 -16.47 0.93 11.80
N ASN A 334 -16.63 0.19 12.88
CA ASN A 334 -15.65 0.09 13.95
C ASN A 334 -14.81 -1.18 13.82
N THR A 335 -13.57 -1.11 14.30
CA THR A 335 -12.69 -2.26 14.53
C THR A 335 -12.22 -2.26 16.00
N ASP A 336 -11.04 -2.80 16.29
CA ASP A 336 -10.49 -2.88 17.64
C ASP A 336 -9.83 -1.58 18.17
N GLY A 337 -9.85 -0.50 17.41
CA GLY A 337 -9.27 0.78 17.81
C GLY A 337 -7.74 0.87 17.72
N THR A 338 -7.06 -0.16 17.24
CA THR A 338 -5.58 -0.18 17.16
C THR A 338 -5.01 0.46 15.89
N GLY A 339 -5.86 1.02 15.05
CA GLY A 339 -5.50 1.59 13.76
C GLY A 339 -5.34 0.53 12.68
N VAL A 340 -5.45 0.97 11.44
CA VAL A 340 -5.37 0.08 10.28
C VAL A 340 -3.93 -0.16 9.86
N ALA A 341 -3.61 -1.42 9.55
CA ALA A 341 -2.27 -1.84 9.14
C ALA A 341 -2.05 -1.81 7.63
N ALA A 342 -3.12 -2.03 6.85
CA ALA A 342 -3.07 -2.11 5.38
C ALA A 342 -4.30 -1.43 4.76
N ALA A 343 -4.21 -1.09 3.47
CA ALA A 343 -5.40 -0.72 2.71
C ALA A 343 -6.44 -1.83 2.77
N PRO A 344 -7.75 -1.50 2.91
CA PRO A 344 -8.82 -2.48 2.82
C PRO A 344 -8.77 -3.23 1.49
N VAL A 345 -9.21 -4.50 1.49
CA VAL A 345 -9.30 -5.32 0.28
C VAL A 345 -10.68 -6.00 0.19
N VAL A 346 -11.04 -6.48 -0.99
CA VAL A 346 -12.25 -7.29 -1.20
C VAL A 346 -11.86 -8.67 -1.70
N ALA A 347 -12.41 -9.69 -1.06
CA ALA A 347 -12.32 -11.08 -1.50
C ALA A 347 -13.66 -11.78 -1.19
N ALA A 348 -14.15 -12.60 -2.11
CA ALA A 348 -15.43 -13.35 -1.95
C ALA A 348 -16.59 -12.46 -1.44
N ASP A 349 -16.80 -11.29 -2.06
CA ASP A 349 -17.84 -10.30 -1.71
C ASP A 349 -17.76 -9.77 -0.27
N THR A 350 -16.62 -9.92 0.36
CA THR A 350 -16.35 -9.47 1.72
C THR A 350 -15.29 -8.37 1.72
N LEU A 351 -15.61 -7.23 2.31
CA LEU A 351 -14.63 -6.19 2.63
C LEU A 351 -13.80 -6.67 3.82
N VAL A 352 -12.51 -6.80 3.62
CA VAL A 352 -11.57 -7.25 4.66
C VAL A 352 -10.68 -6.10 5.10
N VAL A 353 -10.64 -5.88 6.41
CA VAL A 353 -9.84 -4.84 7.07
C VAL A 353 -8.91 -5.47 8.07
N VAL A 354 -7.65 -5.08 8.04
CA VAL A 354 -6.59 -5.61 8.90
C VAL A 354 -6.06 -4.51 9.79
N THR A 355 -6.05 -4.73 11.12
CA THR A 355 -5.60 -3.76 12.11
C THR A 355 -4.18 -4.03 12.60
N ARG A 356 -3.54 -3.01 13.19
CA ARG A 356 -2.19 -3.12 13.75
C ARG A 356 -2.12 -4.07 14.95
N GLY A 357 -3.22 -4.20 15.69
CA GLY A 357 -3.36 -5.15 16.78
C GLY A 357 -3.51 -6.61 16.33
N GLY A 358 -3.56 -6.86 15.04
CA GLY A 358 -3.72 -8.20 14.46
C GLY A 358 -5.18 -8.65 14.33
N GLY A 359 -6.15 -7.74 14.47
CA GLY A 359 -7.54 -8.00 14.14
C GLY A 359 -7.74 -8.03 12.63
N ILE A 360 -8.47 -9.04 12.13
CA ILE A 360 -8.89 -9.15 10.73
C ILE A 360 -10.41 -9.23 10.74
N TYR A 361 -11.05 -8.28 10.08
CA TYR A 361 -12.49 -8.07 10.10
C TYR A 361 -13.06 -8.28 8.69
N GLY A 362 -14.07 -9.13 8.58
CA GLY A 362 -14.86 -9.29 7.36
C GLY A 362 -16.19 -8.57 7.48
N PHE A 363 -16.48 -7.66 6.55
CA PHE A 363 -17.74 -6.91 6.49
C PHE A 363 -18.49 -7.23 5.20
N ARG A 364 -19.84 -7.28 5.28
CA ARG A 364 -20.72 -7.54 4.14
C ARG A 364 -21.93 -6.62 4.18
N PRO A 365 -22.58 -6.38 3.03
CA PRO A 365 -23.92 -5.77 3.03
C PRO A 365 -24.88 -6.56 3.91
N ASP A 366 -25.84 -5.86 4.52
CA ASP A 366 -26.96 -6.46 5.25
C ASP A 366 -27.95 -7.09 4.27
#